data_27b0cfa7f0dbd2db73e69518ae8e7579
#
_entry.id   27b0cfa7f0dbd2db73e69518ae8e7579
#
_cell.length_a   1.000
_cell.length_b   1.000
_cell.length_c   1.000
_cell.angle_alpha   90.00
_cell.angle_beta   90.00
_cell.angle_gamma   90.00
#
_symmetry.space_group_name_H-M   'P 1'
#
loop_
_entity.id
_entity.type
_entity.pdbx_description
1 polymer ?
#
loop_
_entity_poly.entity_id
_entity_poly.type
_entity_poly.pdbx_seq_one_letter_code
_entity_poly.pdbx_strand_id
1 'polypeptide(L)'
;YGHIFLKFNGEKENDLLDNTFNYGARYPENENPFRYIANGIFGGYQGYFANQKYHHQTLTYNESELRDLWEYELNIQQQDVELILAHLWELEDIPMTYYFFEQNCAYQIARLLEMVTGEKLIAPGKVWVMPYDVIMMFERQEAKNWVRNVKYHGSRQQALYTKYAQLSEQEKGVLVTIIGRQPDEVKESLSNISDVSATRVIDNLYDYYAYLDKKNEGLTAKQIITRKSAMNKRFDLPSGTSHF
;
A
#
# COMPACT_ATOMS: atom_id res chain seq x y z
N TYR A 1 6.44 11.14 1.18
CA TYR A 1 7.42 10.18 1.69
C TYR A 1 7.02 8.79 1.25
N GLY A 2 7.94 8.03 0.60
CA GLY A 2 7.77 6.63 0.27
C GLY A 2 8.35 5.75 1.38
N HIS A 3 8.01 4.45 1.34
CA HIS A 3 8.66 3.40 2.12
C HIS A 3 9.13 2.32 1.16
N ILE A 4 10.19 1.60 1.50
CA ILE A 4 10.72 0.49 0.73
C ILE A 4 10.98 -0.69 1.68
N PHE A 5 10.69 -1.88 1.21
CA PHE A 5 10.94 -3.13 1.91
C PHE A 5 11.32 -4.22 0.91
N LEU A 6 11.92 -5.30 1.40
CA LEU A 6 12.22 -6.48 0.60
C LEU A 6 11.12 -7.52 0.76
N LYS A 7 10.67 -8.11 -0.35
CA LYS A 7 9.77 -9.24 -0.41
C LYS A 7 10.54 -10.44 -0.96
N PHE A 8 10.43 -11.56 -0.30
CA PHE A 8 11.05 -12.83 -0.71
C PHE A 8 9.96 -13.79 -1.16
N ASN A 9 9.93 -14.06 -2.45
CA ASN A 9 8.95 -14.97 -3.03
C ASN A 9 9.23 -16.41 -2.59
N GLY A 10 8.21 -17.07 -2.01
CA GLY A 10 8.27 -18.48 -1.66
C GLY A 10 7.94 -19.37 -2.87
N GLU A 11 8.09 -20.68 -2.68
CA GLU A 11 7.73 -21.69 -3.70
C GLU A 11 6.20 -21.84 -3.90
N LYS A 12 5.39 -21.24 -3.03
CA LYS A 12 3.93 -21.35 -3.06
C LYS A 12 3.33 -20.24 -3.91
N GLU A 13 2.27 -20.57 -4.67
CA GLU A 13 1.53 -19.62 -5.53
C GLU A 13 0.83 -18.47 -4.79
N ASN A 14 0.90 -18.40 -3.45
CA ASN A 14 0.20 -17.37 -2.68
C ASN A 14 1.16 -16.30 -2.17
N ASP A 15 1.33 -15.26 -2.98
CA ASP A 15 2.16 -14.09 -2.70
C ASP A 15 1.87 -13.42 -1.35
N LEU A 16 0.63 -13.49 -0.86
CA LEU A 16 0.23 -12.87 0.41
C LEU A 16 0.91 -13.48 1.64
N LEU A 17 1.41 -14.72 1.52
CA LEU A 17 2.12 -15.43 2.58
C LEU A 17 3.64 -15.27 2.51
N ASP A 18 4.15 -14.58 1.50
CA ASP A 18 5.57 -14.31 1.35
C ASP A 18 6.11 -13.50 2.54
N ASN A 19 7.37 -13.73 2.87
CA ASN A 19 8.05 -12.97 3.90
C ASN A 19 8.48 -11.61 3.37
N THR A 20 8.31 -10.58 4.17
CA THR A 20 8.83 -9.24 3.89
C THR A 20 9.67 -8.76 5.04
N PHE A 21 10.78 -8.10 4.72
CA PHE A 21 11.63 -7.42 5.69
C PHE A 21 11.57 -5.92 5.44
N ASN A 22 11.15 -5.19 6.45
CA ASN A 22 11.16 -3.74 6.44
C ASN A 22 12.10 -3.21 7.53
N TYR A 23 12.60 -1.99 7.35
CA TYR A 23 13.35 -1.27 8.36
C TYR A 23 12.58 -0.01 8.77
N GLY A 24 12.30 0.13 10.05
CA GLY A 24 11.49 1.24 10.54
C GLY A 24 11.88 1.68 11.95
N ALA A 25 11.57 2.94 12.27
CA ALA A 25 11.77 3.50 13.59
C ALA A 25 10.66 3.04 14.55
N ARG A 26 11.03 2.78 15.80
CA ARG A 26 10.07 2.66 16.91
C ARG A 26 9.96 4.01 17.61
N TYR A 27 8.76 4.55 17.68
CA TYR A 27 8.45 5.82 18.34
C TYR A 27 7.14 5.72 19.15
N PRO A 28 6.95 6.55 20.19
CA PRO A 28 5.73 6.58 20.98
C PRO A 28 4.54 7.08 20.16
N GLU A 29 3.37 6.41 20.27
CA GLU A 29 2.16 6.76 19.49
C GLU A 29 1.65 8.19 19.71
N ASN A 30 1.90 8.77 20.89
CA ASN A 30 1.40 10.10 21.27
C ASN A 30 2.53 11.13 21.43
N GLU A 31 3.57 11.06 20.61
CA GLU A 31 4.68 12.00 20.68
C GLU A 31 4.30 13.38 20.09
N ASN A 32 4.81 14.44 20.71
CA ASN A 32 4.64 15.79 20.20
C ASN A 32 5.25 15.93 18.79
N PRO A 33 4.52 16.50 17.78
CA PRO A 33 4.98 16.58 16.41
C PRO A 33 6.35 17.26 16.23
N PHE A 34 6.65 18.31 17.00
CA PHE A 34 7.96 18.99 16.94
C PHE A 34 9.08 18.07 17.44
N ARG A 35 8.84 17.35 18.53
CA ARG A 35 9.79 16.38 19.07
C ARG A 35 9.99 15.21 18.12
N TYR A 36 8.92 14.72 17.49
CA TYR A 36 8.97 13.70 16.45
C TYR A 36 9.90 14.13 15.30
N ILE A 37 9.72 15.33 14.78
CA ILE A 37 10.55 15.84 13.69
C ILE A 37 12.02 16.00 14.16
N ALA A 38 12.25 16.60 15.32
CA ALA A 38 13.59 16.80 15.85
C ALA A 38 14.33 15.48 16.08
N ASN A 39 13.69 14.51 16.74
CA ASN A 39 14.26 13.19 16.96
C ASN A 39 14.53 12.45 15.65
N GLY A 40 13.65 12.57 14.67
CA GLY A 40 13.84 11.95 13.36
C GLY A 40 15.01 12.54 12.56
N ILE A 41 15.27 13.83 12.71
CA ILE A 41 16.40 14.51 12.05
C ILE A 41 17.72 14.21 12.76
N PHE A 42 17.73 14.25 14.10
CA PHE A 42 18.96 14.17 14.91
C PHE A 42 19.26 12.76 15.46
N GLY A 43 18.54 11.72 15.02
CA GLY A 43 18.81 10.32 15.41
C GLY A 43 18.32 9.97 16.80
N GLY A 44 17.21 10.56 17.25
CA GLY A 44 16.59 10.26 18.53
C GLY A 44 15.79 8.95 18.58
N TYR A 45 15.67 8.23 17.47
CA TYR A 45 14.94 6.96 17.39
C TYR A 45 15.86 5.79 17.13
N GLN A 46 15.40 4.62 17.58
CA GLN A 46 16.00 3.34 17.21
C GLN A 46 15.19 2.73 16.08
N GLY A 47 15.86 2.29 15.02
CA GLY A 47 15.33 1.53 13.92
C GLY A 47 15.66 0.05 14.04
N TYR A 48 14.77 -0.79 13.53
CA TYR A 48 14.90 -2.24 13.54
C TYR A 48 14.48 -2.82 12.21
N PHE A 49 15.11 -3.89 11.80
CA PHE A 49 14.54 -4.77 10.80
C PHE A 49 13.41 -5.59 11.43
N ALA A 50 12.31 -5.72 10.72
CA ALA A 50 11.16 -6.50 11.13
C ALA A 50 10.70 -7.41 9.99
N ASN A 51 10.50 -8.69 10.32
CA ASN A 51 9.92 -9.68 9.42
C ASN A 51 8.40 -9.68 9.56
N GLN A 52 7.69 -9.56 8.45
CA GLN A 52 6.24 -9.60 8.40
C GLN A 52 5.78 -10.32 7.13
N LYS A 53 4.56 -10.87 7.15
CA LYS A 53 3.95 -11.43 5.94
C LYS A 53 3.47 -10.32 5.00
N TYR A 54 3.55 -10.55 3.69
CA TYR A 54 3.21 -9.54 2.68
C TYR A 54 1.78 -9.02 2.80
N HIS A 55 0.82 -9.86 3.24
CA HIS A 55 -0.54 -9.39 3.49
C HIS A 55 -0.62 -8.27 4.56
N HIS A 56 0.30 -8.22 5.53
CA HIS A 56 0.35 -7.10 6.48
C HIS A 56 0.76 -5.80 5.79
N GLN A 57 1.70 -5.88 4.85
CA GLN A 57 2.13 -4.71 4.08
C GLN A 57 0.98 -4.19 3.19
N THR A 58 0.27 -5.09 2.50
CA THR A 58 -0.87 -4.70 1.65
C THR A 58 -2.00 -4.11 2.48
N LEU A 59 -2.33 -4.69 3.65
CA LEU A 59 -3.34 -4.12 4.55
C LEU A 59 -2.94 -2.74 5.07
N THR A 60 -1.67 -2.56 5.42
CA THR A 60 -1.18 -1.28 5.92
C THR A 60 -1.18 -0.22 4.81
N TYR A 61 -0.50 -0.49 3.70
CA TYR A 61 -0.28 0.54 2.67
C TYR A 61 -1.47 0.72 1.75
N ASN A 62 -2.02 -0.35 1.16
CA ASN A 62 -3.09 -0.23 0.19
C ASN A 62 -4.45 0.07 0.82
N GLU A 63 -4.74 -0.57 1.97
CA GLU A 63 -6.06 -0.51 2.60
C GLU A 63 -6.18 0.59 3.66
N SER A 64 -5.15 0.78 4.49
CA SER A 64 -5.20 1.73 5.62
C SER A 64 -4.61 3.09 5.26
N GLU A 65 -3.42 3.14 4.66
CA GLU A 65 -2.75 4.39 4.29
C GLU A 65 -3.14 4.88 2.89
N LEU A 66 -3.91 4.11 2.13
CA LEU A 66 -4.40 4.44 0.78
C LEU A 66 -3.27 4.76 -0.22
N ARG A 67 -2.15 4.07 -0.08
CA ARG A 67 -0.96 4.22 -0.93
C ARG A 67 -0.86 3.08 -1.92
N ASP A 68 -0.41 3.40 -3.12
CA ASP A 68 -0.06 2.41 -4.13
C ASP A 68 1.25 1.71 -3.78
N LEU A 69 1.36 0.42 -4.13
CA LEU A 69 2.59 -0.35 -4.03
C LEU A 69 3.13 -0.68 -5.42
N TRP A 70 4.43 -0.50 -5.59
CA TRP A 70 5.17 -0.90 -6.77
C TRP A 70 6.15 -2.00 -6.38
N GLU A 71 6.02 -3.16 -6.99
CA GLU A 71 6.88 -4.31 -6.78
C GLU A 71 7.86 -4.41 -7.94
N TYR A 72 9.15 -4.33 -7.63
CA TYR A 72 10.25 -4.48 -8.59
C TYR A 72 10.90 -5.84 -8.36
N GLU A 73 10.72 -6.76 -9.29
CA GLU A 73 11.33 -8.08 -9.25
C GLU A 73 12.79 -7.98 -9.69
N LEU A 74 13.71 -8.27 -8.76
CA LEU A 74 15.14 -8.16 -9.00
C LEU A 74 15.71 -9.46 -9.55
N ASN A 75 16.63 -9.34 -10.52
CA ASN A 75 17.36 -10.45 -11.11
C ASN A 75 18.62 -10.75 -10.27
N ILE A 76 18.42 -11.34 -9.10
CA ILE A 76 19.47 -11.70 -8.15
C ILE A 76 19.54 -13.22 -8.09
N GLN A 77 20.76 -13.78 -7.98
CA GLN A 77 20.96 -15.22 -7.90
C GLN A 77 20.51 -15.78 -6.55
N GLN A 78 20.08 -17.04 -6.53
CA GLN A 78 19.54 -17.68 -5.31
C GLN A 78 20.54 -17.64 -4.14
N GLN A 79 21.82 -17.86 -4.39
CA GLN A 79 22.85 -17.78 -3.34
C GLN A 79 22.98 -16.39 -2.71
N ASP A 80 22.75 -15.33 -3.49
CA ASP A 80 22.78 -13.95 -3.01
C ASP A 80 21.52 -13.61 -2.21
N VAL A 81 20.37 -14.17 -2.62
CA VAL A 81 19.11 -14.08 -1.84
C VAL A 81 19.29 -14.75 -0.48
N GLU A 82 19.89 -15.94 -0.44
CA GLU A 82 20.19 -16.66 0.81
C GLU A 82 21.14 -15.88 1.71
N LEU A 83 22.14 -15.21 1.13
CA LEU A 83 23.07 -14.35 1.89
C LEU A 83 22.35 -13.15 2.49
N ILE A 84 21.47 -12.46 1.72
CA ILE A 84 20.64 -11.36 2.25
C ILE A 84 19.76 -11.85 3.39
N LEU A 85 19.10 -13.00 3.23
CA LEU A 85 18.23 -13.57 4.26
C LEU A 85 19.01 -13.93 5.53
N ALA A 86 20.15 -14.56 5.40
CA ALA A 86 20.99 -14.89 6.56
C ALA A 86 21.42 -13.61 7.30
N HIS A 87 21.84 -12.58 6.57
CA HIS A 87 22.23 -11.31 7.18
C HIS A 87 21.04 -10.58 7.82
N LEU A 88 19.85 -10.62 7.24
CA LEU A 88 18.63 -10.06 7.82
C LEU A 88 18.24 -10.74 9.14
N TRP A 89 18.42 -12.07 9.23
CA TRP A 89 18.22 -12.82 10.48
C TRP A 89 19.19 -12.40 11.57
N GLU A 90 20.44 -12.09 11.22
CA GLU A 90 21.44 -11.56 12.17
C GLU A 90 21.09 -10.13 12.64
N LEU A 91 20.45 -9.34 11.77
CA LEU A 91 20.08 -7.94 12.06
C LEU A 91 18.70 -7.79 12.73
N GLU A 92 17.91 -8.86 12.77
CA GLU A 92 16.60 -8.85 13.42
C GLU A 92 16.75 -8.49 14.90
N ASP A 93 15.95 -7.54 15.40
CA ASP A 93 16.00 -7.01 16.77
C ASP A 93 17.28 -6.25 17.17
N ILE A 94 18.25 -6.08 16.28
CA ILE A 94 19.42 -5.23 16.58
C ILE A 94 19.03 -3.76 16.41
N PRO A 95 19.11 -2.94 17.49
CA PRO A 95 18.82 -1.53 17.40
C PRO A 95 19.91 -0.77 16.65
N MET A 96 19.51 0.03 15.68
CA MET A 96 20.36 0.96 14.95
C MET A 96 19.79 2.36 15.06
N THR A 97 20.61 3.41 15.01
CA THR A 97 20.10 4.76 15.01
C THR A 97 19.34 5.04 13.70
N TYR A 98 18.12 5.53 13.83
CA TYR A 98 17.28 5.89 12.69
C TYR A 98 17.31 7.40 12.45
N TYR A 99 17.56 7.78 11.20
CA TYR A 99 17.48 9.16 10.73
C TYR A 99 16.47 9.23 9.58
N PHE A 100 15.61 10.25 9.59
CA PHE A 100 14.59 10.37 8.54
C PHE A 100 15.17 10.57 7.14
N PHE A 101 16.32 11.20 7.01
CA PHE A 101 16.92 11.53 5.73
C PHE A 101 18.10 10.64 5.35
N GLU A 102 18.93 10.25 6.31
CA GLU A 102 20.21 9.57 6.03
C GLU A 102 20.09 8.04 6.17
N GLN A 103 19.97 7.55 7.40
CA GLN A 103 19.95 6.10 7.70
C GLN A 103 18.52 5.59 7.89
N ASN A 104 17.68 5.82 6.89
CA ASN A 104 16.28 5.41 6.83
C ASN A 104 16.11 4.03 6.17
N CYS A 105 14.86 3.64 5.89
CA CYS A 105 14.56 2.37 5.23
C CYS A 105 15.27 2.23 3.86
N ALA A 106 15.31 3.29 3.06
CA ALA A 106 15.92 3.25 1.75
C ALA A 106 17.44 3.05 1.83
N TYR A 107 18.10 3.71 2.77
CA TYR A 107 19.53 3.53 3.03
C TYR A 107 19.85 2.08 3.39
N GLN A 108 19.13 1.50 4.37
CA GLN A 108 19.39 0.16 4.85
C GLN A 108 19.13 -0.91 3.77
N ILE A 109 18.03 -0.78 3.03
CA ILE A 109 17.74 -1.68 1.91
C ILE A 109 18.79 -1.55 0.80
N ALA A 110 19.22 -0.32 0.46
CA ALA A 110 20.28 -0.12 -0.52
C ALA A 110 21.59 -0.80 -0.08
N ARG A 111 21.99 -0.69 1.19
CA ARG A 111 23.20 -1.33 1.71
C ARG A 111 23.15 -2.86 1.61
N LEU A 112 21.98 -3.48 1.90
CA LEU A 112 21.80 -4.92 1.71
C LEU A 112 21.95 -5.32 0.23
N LEU A 113 21.37 -4.54 -0.67
CA LEU A 113 21.48 -4.83 -2.11
C LEU A 113 22.88 -4.55 -2.66
N GLU A 114 23.59 -3.53 -2.19
CA GLU A 114 24.99 -3.27 -2.53
C GLU A 114 25.91 -4.46 -2.18
N MET A 115 25.62 -5.14 -1.06
CA MET A 115 26.41 -6.27 -0.60
C MET A 115 26.47 -7.42 -1.63
N VAL A 116 25.35 -7.69 -2.30
CA VAL A 116 25.22 -8.81 -3.24
C VAL A 116 25.39 -8.40 -4.70
N THR A 117 25.02 -7.18 -5.04
CA THR A 117 25.15 -6.68 -6.43
C THR A 117 26.54 -6.15 -6.75
N GLY A 118 27.31 -5.76 -5.73
CA GLY A 118 28.57 -5.05 -5.89
C GLY A 118 28.43 -3.62 -6.44
N GLU A 119 27.20 -3.14 -6.62
CA GLU A 119 26.90 -1.81 -7.15
C GLU A 119 26.79 -0.78 -6.04
N LYS A 120 27.17 0.46 -6.31
CA LYS A 120 26.91 1.57 -5.40
C LYS A 120 25.54 2.17 -5.70
N LEU A 121 24.55 1.84 -4.89
CA LEU A 121 23.17 2.34 -4.99
C LEU A 121 23.00 3.68 -4.29
N ILE A 122 23.93 4.02 -3.39
CA ILE A 122 23.96 5.30 -2.70
C ILE A 122 25.09 6.11 -3.29
N ALA A 123 24.76 7.23 -3.94
CA ALA A 123 25.74 8.12 -4.53
C ALA A 123 26.67 8.72 -3.44
N PRO A 124 28.00 8.78 -3.66
CA PRO A 124 28.93 9.40 -2.72
C PRO A 124 28.54 10.86 -2.42
N GLY A 125 28.55 11.22 -1.16
CA GLY A 125 28.21 12.58 -0.72
C GLY A 125 26.70 12.89 -0.68
N LYS A 126 25.83 11.93 -0.94
CA LYS A 126 24.39 12.12 -0.83
C LYS A 126 23.98 12.15 0.64
N VAL A 127 23.37 13.28 1.06
CA VAL A 127 22.98 13.52 2.45
C VAL A 127 21.65 12.84 2.80
N TRP A 128 20.80 12.54 1.80
CA TRP A 128 19.53 11.84 1.99
C TRP A 128 19.34 10.77 0.94
N VAL A 129 18.68 9.69 1.32
CA VAL A 129 18.34 8.57 0.43
C VAL A 129 16.83 8.36 0.46
N MET A 130 16.21 8.39 -0.70
CA MET A 130 14.77 8.14 -0.87
C MET A 130 14.55 6.76 -1.51
N PRO A 131 13.42 6.07 -1.25
CA PRO A 131 13.09 4.81 -1.92
C PRO A 131 13.19 4.88 -3.45
N TYR A 132 12.72 5.98 -4.03
CA TYR A 132 12.82 6.23 -5.47
C TYR A 132 14.26 6.29 -5.98
N ASP A 133 15.19 6.86 -5.20
CA ASP A 133 16.60 6.93 -5.61
C ASP A 133 17.21 5.54 -5.79
N VAL A 134 16.86 4.59 -4.90
CA VAL A 134 17.36 3.20 -4.96
C VAL A 134 16.89 2.53 -6.25
N ILE A 135 15.61 2.68 -6.60
CA ILE A 135 15.04 2.11 -7.83
C ILE A 135 15.66 2.74 -9.07
N MET A 136 15.79 4.07 -9.10
CA MET A 136 16.42 4.77 -10.24
C MET A 136 17.88 4.39 -10.46
N MET A 137 18.61 4.00 -9.42
CA MET A 137 19.99 3.52 -9.59
C MET A 137 20.04 2.16 -10.26
N PHE A 138 19.06 1.28 -10.02
CA PHE A 138 18.95 0.02 -10.78
C PHE A 138 18.54 0.26 -12.24
N GLU A 139 17.59 1.15 -12.49
CA GLU A 139 17.14 1.47 -13.85
C GLU A 139 18.25 2.10 -14.70
N ARG A 140 19.08 2.99 -14.11
CA ARG A 140 20.23 3.61 -14.81
C ARG A 140 21.29 2.60 -15.26
N GLN A 141 21.25 1.39 -14.73
CA GLN A 141 22.19 0.31 -15.06
C GLN A 141 21.54 -0.71 -16.03
N GLU A 142 20.83 -0.22 -17.05
CA GLU A 142 20.10 -1.04 -18.03
C GLU A 142 20.92 -2.20 -18.59
N ALA A 143 22.23 -2.00 -18.82
CA ALA A 143 23.13 -3.03 -19.33
C ALA A 143 23.25 -4.27 -18.44
N LYS A 144 22.91 -4.17 -17.14
CA LYS A 144 23.00 -5.26 -16.17
C LYS A 144 21.67 -5.95 -15.90
N ASN A 145 20.57 -5.41 -16.41
CA ASN A 145 19.22 -5.97 -16.31
C ASN A 145 18.84 -6.42 -14.87
N TRP A 146 19.08 -5.53 -13.91
CA TRP A 146 18.79 -5.81 -12.49
C TRP A 146 17.30 -5.93 -12.20
N VAL A 147 16.43 -5.22 -12.92
CA VAL A 147 14.98 -5.28 -12.78
C VAL A 147 14.41 -6.20 -13.85
N ARG A 148 13.84 -7.32 -13.47
CA ARG A 148 13.25 -8.31 -14.37
C ARG A 148 11.81 -8.00 -14.70
N ASN A 149 11.03 -7.53 -13.72
CA ASN A 149 9.62 -7.24 -13.87
C ASN A 149 9.19 -6.15 -12.90
N VAL A 150 8.13 -5.43 -13.26
CA VAL A 150 7.52 -4.41 -12.39
C VAL A 150 6.02 -4.69 -12.31
N LYS A 151 5.49 -4.84 -11.10
CA LYS A 151 4.06 -5.02 -10.85
C LYS A 151 3.52 -3.82 -10.07
N TYR A 152 2.35 -3.36 -10.46
CA TYR A 152 1.63 -2.29 -9.79
C TYR A 152 0.46 -2.84 -9.00
N HIS A 153 0.37 -2.47 -7.74
CA HIS A 153 -0.72 -2.82 -6.83
C HIS A 153 -1.41 -1.53 -6.38
N GLY A 154 -2.54 -1.22 -7.01
CA GLY A 154 -3.30 -0.01 -6.71
C GLY A 154 -3.88 -0.03 -5.30
N SER A 155 -3.87 1.13 -4.66
CA SER A 155 -4.54 1.35 -3.39
C SER A 155 -6.07 1.24 -3.52
N ARG A 156 -6.74 1.10 -2.39
CA ARG A 156 -8.21 1.17 -2.33
C ARG A 156 -8.76 2.44 -3.00
N GLN A 157 -8.07 3.55 -2.83
CA GLN A 157 -8.45 4.81 -3.48
C GLN A 157 -8.35 4.69 -5.01
N GLN A 158 -7.27 4.12 -5.52
CA GLN A 158 -7.09 3.93 -6.96
C GLN A 158 -8.11 2.94 -7.54
N ALA A 159 -8.40 1.85 -6.82
CA ALA A 159 -9.42 0.89 -7.21
C ALA A 159 -10.80 1.54 -7.29
N LEU A 160 -11.16 2.39 -6.30
CA LEU A 160 -12.39 3.17 -6.31
C LEU A 160 -12.48 4.08 -7.54
N TYR A 161 -11.43 4.83 -7.85
CA TYR A 161 -11.42 5.72 -9.02
C TYR A 161 -11.55 4.96 -10.33
N THR A 162 -10.87 3.82 -10.46
CA THR A 162 -10.95 2.97 -11.65
C THR A 162 -12.37 2.43 -11.85
N LYS A 163 -12.99 1.91 -10.80
CA LYS A 163 -14.37 1.41 -10.85
C LYS A 163 -15.37 2.54 -11.13
N TYR A 164 -15.19 3.72 -10.51
CA TYR A 164 -16.03 4.88 -10.77
C TYR A 164 -15.94 5.37 -12.23
N ALA A 165 -14.74 5.37 -12.80
CA ALA A 165 -14.53 5.75 -14.20
C ALA A 165 -15.24 4.82 -15.19
N GLN A 166 -15.46 3.55 -14.82
CA GLN A 166 -16.18 2.57 -15.62
C GLN A 166 -17.70 2.70 -15.56
N LEU A 167 -18.24 3.47 -14.62
CA LEU A 167 -19.68 3.73 -14.55
C LEU A 167 -20.13 4.62 -15.71
N SER A 168 -21.32 4.32 -16.26
CA SER A 168 -21.99 5.22 -17.20
C SER A 168 -22.41 6.52 -16.52
N GLU A 169 -22.70 7.57 -17.28
CA GLU A 169 -23.16 8.87 -16.73
C GLU A 169 -24.47 8.72 -15.93
N GLN A 170 -25.35 7.80 -16.35
CA GLN A 170 -26.58 7.50 -15.61
C GLN A 170 -26.24 6.86 -14.25
N GLU A 171 -25.36 5.88 -14.22
CA GLU A 171 -24.93 5.21 -12.98
C GLU A 171 -24.21 6.18 -12.04
N LYS A 172 -23.33 7.06 -12.55
CA LYS A 172 -22.69 8.12 -11.76
C LYS A 172 -23.71 9.08 -11.16
N GLY A 173 -24.72 9.48 -11.94
CA GLY A 173 -25.82 10.32 -11.47
C GLY A 173 -26.60 9.67 -10.33
N VAL A 174 -26.93 8.39 -10.44
CA VAL A 174 -27.60 7.63 -9.37
C VAL A 174 -26.71 7.52 -8.13
N LEU A 175 -25.42 7.22 -8.29
CA LEU A 175 -24.46 7.12 -7.18
C LEU A 175 -24.36 8.44 -6.41
N VAL A 176 -24.20 9.58 -7.10
CA VAL A 176 -24.13 10.91 -6.49
C VAL A 176 -25.44 11.25 -5.77
N THR A 177 -26.57 10.89 -6.37
CA THR A 177 -27.90 11.08 -5.77
C THR A 177 -28.03 10.33 -4.44
N ILE A 178 -27.60 9.05 -4.39
CA ILE A 178 -27.65 8.23 -3.17
C ILE A 178 -26.76 8.84 -2.07
N ILE A 179 -25.56 9.30 -2.41
CA ILE A 179 -24.65 9.93 -1.44
C ILE A 179 -25.27 11.19 -0.83
N GLY A 180 -26.01 11.97 -1.61
CA GLY A 180 -26.65 13.23 -1.17
C GLY A 180 -27.97 13.06 -0.43
N ARG A 181 -28.71 11.97 -0.68
CA ARG A 181 -30.07 11.74 -0.18
C ARG A 181 -30.11 11.11 1.23
N GLN A 182 -31.35 10.94 1.75
CA GLN A 182 -31.60 10.21 2.98
C GLN A 182 -31.52 8.70 2.73
N PRO A 183 -31.16 7.90 3.77
CA PRO A 183 -30.95 6.46 3.63
C PRO A 183 -32.17 5.65 3.18
N ASP A 184 -33.38 6.12 3.46
CA ASP A 184 -34.64 5.50 3.07
C ASP A 184 -34.96 5.67 1.58
N GLU A 185 -34.39 6.68 0.92
CA GLU A 185 -34.55 6.94 -0.52
C GLU A 185 -33.60 6.10 -1.42
N VAL A 186 -32.70 5.32 -0.84
CA VAL A 186 -31.71 4.52 -1.58
C VAL A 186 -32.41 3.52 -2.51
N LYS A 187 -33.43 2.83 -2.02
CA LYS A 187 -34.15 1.83 -2.81
C LYS A 187 -34.86 2.44 -4.02
N GLU A 188 -35.47 3.59 -3.84
CA GLU A 188 -36.14 4.33 -4.92
C GLU A 188 -35.13 4.79 -5.99
N SER A 189 -33.98 5.31 -5.57
CA SER A 189 -32.92 5.74 -6.50
C SER A 189 -32.41 4.61 -7.37
N LEU A 190 -32.37 3.38 -6.85
CA LEU A 190 -31.91 2.19 -7.56
C LEU A 190 -32.99 1.52 -8.43
N SER A 191 -34.27 1.78 -8.19
CA SER A 191 -35.38 1.15 -8.95
C SER A 191 -35.49 1.61 -10.40
N ASN A 192 -34.85 2.74 -10.75
CA ASN A 192 -34.92 3.34 -12.08
C ASN A 192 -33.80 2.88 -13.03
N ILE A 193 -32.97 1.93 -12.62
CA ILE A 193 -31.87 1.38 -13.41
C ILE A 193 -31.96 -0.15 -13.44
N SER A 194 -31.28 -0.80 -14.38
CA SER A 194 -31.24 -2.27 -14.46
C SER A 194 -30.55 -2.88 -13.23
N ASP A 195 -30.84 -4.15 -12.94
CA ASP A 195 -30.20 -4.89 -11.84
C ASP A 195 -28.67 -4.92 -11.96
N VAL A 196 -28.14 -5.04 -13.17
CA VAL A 196 -26.70 -4.99 -13.45
C VAL A 196 -26.13 -3.63 -13.09
N SER A 197 -26.79 -2.54 -13.51
CA SER A 197 -26.39 -1.18 -13.18
C SER A 197 -26.52 -0.91 -11.67
N ALA A 198 -27.60 -1.39 -11.05
CA ALA A 198 -27.78 -1.25 -9.60
C ALA A 198 -26.67 -1.98 -8.82
N THR A 199 -26.27 -3.16 -9.24
CA THR A 199 -25.13 -3.90 -8.69
C THR A 199 -23.84 -3.07 -8.75
N ARG A 200 -23.50 -2.53 -9.93
CA ARG A 200 -22.30 -1.72 -10.12
C ARG A 200 -22.30 -0.44 -9.29
N VAL A 201 -23.44 0.23 -9.19
CA VAL A 201 -23.60 1.42 -8.35
C VAL A 201 -23.42 1.09 -6.87
N ILE A 202 -24.04 0.00 -6.39
CA ILE A 202 -23.92 -0.41 -4.98
C ILE A 202 -22.49 -0.83 -4.64
N ASP A 203 -21.85 -1.60 -5.50
CA ASP A 203 -20.46 -2.06 -5.28
C ASP A 203 -19.52 -0.84 -5.23
N ASN A 204 -19.71 0.16 -6.11
CA ASN A 204 -18.94 1.41 -6.07
C ASN A 204 -19.23 2.25 -4.81
N LEU A 205 -20.49 2.32 -4.38
CA LEU A 205 -20.89 3.01 -3.16
C LEU A 205 -20.26 2.35 -1.91
N TYR A 206 -20.16 1.02 -1.91
CA TYR A 206 -19.52 0.28 -0.84
C TYR A 206 -18.02 0.60 -0.74
N ASP A 207 -17.32 0.59 -1.87
CA ASP A 207 -15.91 0.98 -1.94
C ASP A 207 -15.69 2.45 -1.53
N TYR A 208 -16.60 3.34 -1.92
CA TYR A 208 -16.57 4.74 -1.52
C TYR A 208 -16.69 4.92 0.00
N TYR A 209 -17.63 4.24 0.65
CA TYR A 209 -17.73 4.31 2.11
C TYR A 209 -16.59 3.61 2.83
N ALA A 210 -16.04 2.55 2.27
CA ALA A 210 -14.85 1.91 2.83
C ALA A 210 -13.61 2.85 2.73
N TYR A 211 -13.49 3.60 1.63
CA TYR A 211 -12.48 4.64 1.49
C TYR A 211 -12.67 5.78 2.50
N LEU A 212 -13.90 6.30 2.64
CA LEU A 212 -14.20 7.38 3.59
C LEU A 212 -13.96 6.97 5.05
N ASP A 213 -14.29 5.73 5.41
CA ASP A 213 -14.08 5.17 6.74
C ASP A 213 -12.61 5.25 7.14
N LYS A 214 -11.70 4.92 6.21
CA LYS A 214 -10.26 5.02 6.43
C LYS A 214 -9.77 6.46 6.43
N LYS A 215 -10.21 7.25 5.47
CA LYS A 215 -9.77 8.64 5.30
C LYS A 215 -10.16 9.54 6.46
N ASN A 216 -11.33 9.32 7.06
CA ASN A 216 -11.92 10.19 8.09
C ASN A 216 -11.89 9.54 9.48
N GLU A 217 -11.21 8.39 9.63
CA GLU A 217 -11.16 7.62 10.88
C GLU A 217 -12.56 7.26 11.40
N GLY A 218 -13.49 6.99 10.49
CA GLY A 218 -14.85 6.58 10.77
C GLY A 218 -15.90 7.17 9.81
N LEU A 219 -17.09 6.60 9.84
CA LEU A 219 -18.25 7.06 9.09
C LEU A 219 -19.25 7.76 10.01
N THR A 220 -19.96 8.76 9.48
CA THR A 220 -21.10 9.37 10.16
C THR A 220 -22.27 8.38 10.28
N ALA A 221 -23.17 8.60 11.23
CA ALA A 221 -24.36 7.77 11.40
C ALA A 221 -25.20 7.65 10.12
N LYS A 222 -25.37 8.76 9.37
CA LYS A 222 -26.06 8.77 8.08
C LYS A 222 -25.37 7.85 7.06
N GLN A 223 -24.05 7.94 6.92
CA GLN A 223 -23.26 7.11 6.00
C GLN A 223 -23.34 5.61 6.33
N ILE A 224 -23.31 5.27 7.64
CA ILE A 224 -23.48 3.88 8.10
C ILE A 224 -24.85 3.34 7.69
N ILE A 225 -25.92 4.10 7.91
CA ILE A 225 -27.29 3.69 7.57
C ILE A 225 -27.45 3.58 6.05
N THR A 226 -26.94 4.54 5.27
CA THR A 226 -26.99 4.50 3.80
C THR A 226 -26.24 3.27 3.26
N ARG A 227 -25.03 2.99 3.77
CA ARG A 227 -24.26 1.79 3.41
C ARG A 227 -25.04 0.51 3.72
N LYS A 228 -25.66 0.42 4.90
CA LYS A 228 -26.48 -0.74 5.27
C LYS A 228 -27.71 -0.91 4.39
N SER A 229 -28.40 0.18 4.06
CA SER A 229 -29.58 0.18 3.17
C SER A 229 -29.21 -0.30 1.75
N ALA A 230 -28.08 0.20 1.20
CA ALA A 230 -27.57 -0.23 -0.09
C ALA A 230 -27.17 -1.72 -0.08
N MET A 231 -26.50 -2.20 1.00
CA MET A 231 -26.09 -3.58 1.14
C MET A 231 -27.29 -4.53 1.24
N ASN A 232 -28.34 -4.15 1.94
CA ASN A 232 -29.59 -4.93 1.99
C ASN A 232 -30.20 -5.08 0.58
N LYS A 233 -30.17 -4.01 -0.23
CA LYS A 233 -30.65 -4.09 -1.62
C LYS A 233 -29.72 -4.96 -2.48
N ARG A 234 -28.42 -4.98 -2.21
CA ARG A 234 -27.43 -5.82 -2.91
C ARG A 234 -27.74 -7.31 -2.81
N PHE A 235 -28.26 -7.78 -1.67
CA PHE A 235 -28.66 -9.18 -1.47
C PHE A 235 -29.86 -9.60 -2.34
N ASP A 236 -30.69 -8.65 -2.76
CA ASP A 236 -31.84 -8.91 -3.64
C ASP A 236 -31.42 -8.96 -5.13
N LEU A 237 -30.19 -8.58 -5.45
CA LEU A 237 -29.68 -8.50 -6.81
C LEU A 237 -28.85 -9.74 -7.18
N PRO A 238 -28.72 -10.05 -8.48
CA PRO A 238 -27.88 -11.16 -8.94
C PRO A 238 -26.45 -11.05 -8.39
N SER A 239 -25.87 -12.21 -8.06
CA SER A 239 -24.44 -12.28 -7.75
C SER A 239 -23.66 -11.79 -8.97
N GLY A 240 -22.99 -10.65 -8.85
CA GLY A 240 -22.14 -10.12 -9.90
C GLY A 240 -20.95 -11.06 -10.11
N THR A 241 -20.65 -11.39 -11.36
CA THR A 241 -19.31 -11.88 -11.70
C THR A 241 -18.35 -10.73 -11.49
N SER A 242 -17.48 -10.84 -10.50
CA SER A 242 -16.37 -9.91 -10.36
C SER A 242 -15.44 -10.14 -11.56
N HIS A 243 -15.55 -9.30 -12.57
CA HIS A 243 -14.51 -9.19 -13.57
C HIS A 243 -13.41 -8.30 -12.96
N PHE A 244 -12.44 -8.94 -12.29
CA PHE A 244 -11.16 -8.37 -11.95
C PHE A 244 -10.14 -8.78 -13.00
#